data_059f5d22742cb40289a02fc2371d76c8
#
_entry.id   059f5d22742cb40289a02fc2371d76c8
#
_cell.length_a   1.000
_cell.length_b   1.000
_cell.length_c   1.000
_cell.angle_alpha   90.00
_cell.angle_beta   90.00
_cell.angle_gamma   90.00
#
_symmetry.space_group_name_H-M   'P 1'
#
loop_
_entity.id
_entity.type
_entity.pdbx_description
1 polymer ?
#
loop_
_entity_poly.entity_id
_entity_poly.type
_entity_poly.pdbx_seq_one_letter_code
_entity_poly.pdbx_strand_id
1 'polypeptide(L)'
;MSVLKTHIALNVTNIEKSVTFYQAMFGVEPVKYKTDYAKFDISKPPLNLTLNITSSVQSGGALSHLGVQVESTQEVQASIQRFAEAGLALFTEENTECCYALQDKVWVTDPDGNRWEVFVVKVADTKPAENVDATIDSEQVVQPLKKSCCA
;
A
#
# COMPACT_ATOMS: atom_id res chain seq x y z
N MET A 1 -2.76 -24.46 -15.03
CA MET A 1 -1.72 -23.42 -15.22
C MET A 1 -0.91 -23.32 -13.93
N SER A 2 0.40 -23.51 -13.97
CA SER A 2 1.25 -23.26 -12.81
C SER A 2 1.71 -21.80 -12.84
N VAL A 3 1.33 -21.02 -11.84
CA VAL A 3 1.71 -19.60 -11.71
C VAL A 3 2.95 -19.53 -10.82
N LEU A 4 4.02 -18.87 -11.30
CA LEU A 4 5.24 -18.67 -10.53
C LEU A 4 5.18 -17.38 -9.72
N LYS A 5 4.95 -16.25 -10.38
CA LYS A 5 4.95 -14.91 -9.77
C LYS A 5 4.04 -13.96 -10.52
N THR A 6 3.48 -13.01 -9.79
CA THR A 6 2.89 -11.81 -10.39
C THR A 6 4.00 -10.94 -10.97
N HIS A 7 3.75 -10.29 -12.08
CA HIS A 7 4.66 -9.31 -12.68
C HIS A 7 4.00 -7.94 -12.73
N ILE A 8 4.68 -6.94 -12.16
CA ILE A 8 4.30 -5.53 -12.22
C ILE A 8 5.44 -4.75 -12.88
N ALA A 9 5.10 -3.95 -13.88
CA ALA A 9 6.02 -3.03 -14.54
C ALA A 9 5.56 -1.59 -14.29
N LEU A 10 6.40 -0.78 -13.65
CA LEU A 10 6.13 0.62 -13.38
C LEU A 10 7.03 1.51 -14.23
N ASN A 11 6.45 2.58 -14.76
CA ASN A 11 7.20 3.67 -15.33
C ASN A 11 7.62 4.61 -14.20
N VAL A 12 8.89 5.03 -14.19
CA VAL A 12 9.46 5.89 -13.16
C VAL A 12 10.25 7.03 -13.79
N THR A 13 10.25 8.18 -13.15
CA THR A 13 10.97 9.36 -13.65
C THR A 13 12.42 9.41 -13.17
N ASN A 14 12.77 8.63 -12.15
CA ASN A 14 14.14 8.57 -11.61
C ASN A 14 14.42 7.15 -11.07
N ILE A 15 15.25 6.40 -11.78
CA ILE A 15 15.59 4.99 -11.42
C ILE A 15 16.24 4.92 -10.04
N GLU A 16 17.21 5.78 -9.71
CA GLU A 16 17.94 5.71 -8.45
C GLU A 16 17.02 5.94 -7.24
N LYS A 17 16.18 6.98 -7.28
CA LYS A 17 15.20 7.25 -6.22
C LYS A 17 14.20 6.11 -6.07
N SER A 18 13.72 5.58 -7.18
CA SER A 18 12.74 4.48 -7.17
C SER A 18 13.38 3.18 -6.67
N VAL A 19 14.62 2.88 -7.04
CA VAL A 19 15.36 1.74 -6.50
C VAL A 19 15.51 1.87 -4.99
N THR A 20 15.94 3.02 -4.49
CA THR A 20 16.06 3.27 -3.04
C THR A 20 14.73 3.06 -2.31
N PHE A 21 13.63 3.56 -2.87
CA PHE A 21 12.29 3.35 -2.31
C PHE A 21 11.90 1.87 -2.26
N TYR A 22 12.03 1.15 -3.38
CA TYR A 22 11.60 -0.25 -3.46
C TYR A 22 12.52 -1.22 -2.70
N GLN A 23 13.81 -0.90 -2.53
CA GLN A 23 14.68 -1.59 -1.59
C GLN A 23 14.17 -1.47 -0.15
N ALA A 24 13.80 -0.27 0.28
CA ALA A 24 13.20 -0.06 1.61
C ALA A 24 11.83 -0.75 1.73
N MET A 25 11.00 -0.67 0.69
CA MET A 25 9.65 -1.27 0.68
C MET A 25 9.69 -2.79 0.88
N PHE A 26 10.52 -3.49 0.13
CA PHE A 26 10.55 -4.95 0.10
C PHE A 26 11.71 -5.57 0.90
N GLY A 27 12.68 -4.76 1.35
CA GLY A 27 13.85 -5.24 2.07
C GLY A 27 14.78 -6.12 1.24
N VAL A 28 14.81 -5.93 -0.09
CA VAL A 28 15.63 -6.71 -1.03
C VAL A 28 16.34 -5.81 -2.04
N GLU A 29 17.51 -6.26 -2.49
CA GLU A 29 18.27 -5.59 -3.56
C GLU A 29 17.68 -5.93 -4.93
N PRO A 30 17.79 -5.03 -5.93
CA PRO A 30 17.41 -5.34 -7.29
C PRO A 30 18.35 -6.41 -7.88
N VAL A 31 17.79 -7.41 -8.58
CA VAL A 31 18.56 -8.43 -9.30
C VAL A 31 19.13 -7.93 -10.63
N LYS A 32 18.62 -6.79 -11.13
CA LYS A 32 19.17 -6.01 -12.25
C LYS A 32 19.03 -4.53 -11.92
N TYR A 33 20.12 -3.79 -12.17
CA TYR A 33 20.13 -2.34 -11.99
C TYR A 33 20.96 -1.69 -13.10
N LYS A 34 20.32 -0.85 -13.91
CA LYS A 34 20.90 -0.06 -15.00
C LYS A 34 20.44 1.38 -14.91
N THR A 35 20.98 2.25 -15.72
CA THR A 35 20.61 3.66 -15.74
C THR A 35 19.16 3.94 -16.12
N ASP A 36 18.55 3.04 -16.89
CA ASP A 36 17.20 3.16 -17.46
C ASP A 36 16.23 2.05 -17.00
N TYR A 37 16.73 1.10 -16.18
CA TYR A 37 15.95 -0.07 -15.81
C TYR A 37 16.40 -0.68 -14.49
N ALA A 38 15.45 -1.14 -13.68
CA ALA A 38 15.73 -2.00 -12.54
C ALA A 38 14.72 -3.15 -12.43
N LYS A 39 15.14 -4.27 -11.84
CA LYS A 39 14.26 -5.41 -11.57
C LYS A 39 14.50 -5.95 -10.18
N PHE A 40 13.39 -6.10 -9.45
CA PHE A 40 13.34 -6.81 -8.18
C PHE A 40 12.67 -8.17 -8.37
N ASP A 41 13.27 -9.19 -7.78
CA ASP A 41 12.73 -10.55 -7.73
C ASP A 41 12.36 -10.86 -6.28
N ILE A 42 11.11 -10.58 -5.92
CA ILE A 42 10.61 -10.70 -4.55
C ILE A 42 10.04 -12.10 -4.38
N SER A 43 10.40 -12.77 -3.27
CA SER A 43 9.92 -14.12 -2.97
C SER A 43 8.65 -14.15 -2.16
N LYS A 44 8.45 -13.15 -1.28
CA LYS A 44 7.26 -13.00 -0.42
C LYS A 44 6.80 -11.54 -0.40
N PRO A 45 5.64 -11.23 -1.00
CA PRO A 45 4.83 -12.09 -1.89
C PRO A 45 5.60 -12.42 -3.18
N PRO A 46 5.27 -13.51 -3.90
CA PRO A 46 5.91 -13.84 -5.18
C PRO A 46 5.63 -12.75 -6.23
N LEU A 47 6.60 -11.88 -6.46
CA LEU A 47 6.46 -10.71 -7.32
C LEU A 47 7.74 -10.43 -8.10
N ASN A 48 7.62 -10.26 -9.42
CA ASN A 48 8.60 -9.60 -10.25
C ASN A 48 8.18 -8.14 -10.44
N LEU A 49 8.95 -7.21 -9.87
CA LEU A 49 8.74 -5.78 -10.06
C LEU A 49 9.81 -5.22 -10.98
N THR A 50 9.42 -4.55 -12.05
CA THR A 50 10.34 -3.84 -12.94
C THR A 50 10.07 -2.35 -12.94
N LEU A 51 11.13 -1.56 -12.99
CA LEU A 51 11.12 -0.12 -13.08
C LEU A 51 11.71 0.27 -14.44
N ASN A 52 10.98 1.05 -15.21
CA ASN A 52 11.36 1.50 -16.55
C ASN A 52 11.42 3.02 -16.58
N ILE A 53 12.54 3.60 -16.98
CA ILE A 53 12.68 5.05 -17.06
C ILE A 53 11.72 5.65 -18.09
N THR A 54 11.11 6.76 -17.74
CA THR A 54 10.29 7.57 -18.64
C THR A 54 10.50 9.06 -18.34
N SER A 55 10.17 9.92 -19.27
CA SER A 55 10.30 11.37 -19.09
C SER A 55 9.25 11.95 -18.13
N SER A 56 8.09 11.32 -18.02
CA SER A 56 7.00 11.76 -17.16
C SER A 56 6.06 10.63 -16.79
N VAL A 57 5.46 10.73 -15.62
CA VAL A 57 4.41 9.83 -15.13
C VAL A 57 3.18 10.66 -14.81
N GLN A 58 2.01 10.22 -15.25
CA GLN A 58 0.73 10.78 -14.82
C GLN A 58 0.25 10.00 -13.58
N SER A 59 0.03 10.71 -12.48
CA SER A 59 -0.62 10.17 -11.30
C SER A 59 -2.13 10.05 -11.50
N GLY A 60 -2.73 9.04 -10.89
CA GLY A 60 -4.17 8.79 -11.01
C GLY A 60 -4.52 7.82 -12.14
N GLY A 61 -5.76 7.84 -12.58
CA GLY A 61 -6.28 6.91 -13.58
C GLY A 61 -6.90 5.65 -12.95
N ALA A 62 -6.72 4.49 -13.60
CA ALA A 62 -7.35 3.24 -13.15
C ALA A 62 -6.70 2.63 -11.89
N LEU A 63 -5.43 2.95 -11.61
CA LEU A 63 -4.73 2.48 -10.42
C LEU A 63 -5.02 3.41 -9.23
N SER A 64 -5.73 2.89 -8.22
CA SER A 64 -5.95 3.60 -6.96
C SER A 64 -4.70 3.52 -6.07
N HIS A 65 -4.27 2.31 -5.78
CA HIS A 65 -3.07 2.01 -4.97
C HIS A 65 -2.63 0.57 -5.17
N LEU A 66 -1.50 0.24 -4.59
CA LEU A 66 -0.94 -1.10 -4.52
C LEU A 66 -0.82 -1.51 -3.05
N GLY A 67 -0.75 -2.80 -2.77
CA GLY A 67 -0.64 -3.25 -1.39
C GLY A 67 0.02 -4.60 -1.21
N VAL A 68 0.51 -4.82 0.01
CA VAL A 68 1.06 -6.08 0.49
C VAL A 68 0.32 -6.47 1.76
N GLN A 69 -0.40 -7.58 1.72
CA GLN A 69 -0.98 -8.17 2.92
C GLN A 69 0.09 -8.99 3.65
N VAL A 70 0.19 -8.75 4.95
CA VAL A 70 1.08 -9.48 5.85
C VAL A 70 0.30 -10.34 6.84
N GLU A 71 1.00 -11.25 7.53
CA GLU A 71 0.35 -12.25 8.39
C GLU A 71 0.00 -11.72 9.80
N SER A 72 0.66 -10.62 10.23
CA SER A 72 0.50 -10.13 11.61
C SER A 72 0.69 -8.62 11.75
N THR A 73 0.13 -8.07 12.84
CA THR A 73 0.38 -6.68 13.26
C THR A 73 1.88 -6.43 13.49
N GLN A 74 2.64 -7.41 13.98
CA GLN A 74 4.09 -7.29 14.17
C GLN A 74 4.82 -7.05 12.85
N GLU A 75 4.37 -7.63 11.75
CA GLU A 75 4.94 -7.38 10.42
C GLU A 75 4.59 -5.99 9.88
N VAL A 76 3.40 -5.46 10.20
CA VAL A 76 3.06 -4.05 9.93
C VAL A 76 4.01 -3.13 10.71
N GLN A 77 4.24 -3.40 12.01
CA GLN A 77 5.14 -2.62 12.86
C GLN A 77 6.60 -2.68 12.36
N ALA A 78 7.07 -3.85 11.95
CA ALA A 78 8.41 -4.02 11.35
C ALA A 78 8.55 -3.22 10.04
N SER A 79 7.50 -3.14 9.25
CA SER A 79 7.46 -2.32 8.04
C SER A 79 7.50 -0.83 8.35
N ILE A 80 6.76 -0.37 9.36
CA ILE A 80 6.81 1.02 9.86
C ILE A 80 8.24 1.40 10.26
N GLN A 81 8.90 0.56 11.05
CA GLN A 81 10.27 0.80 11.48
C GLN A 81 11.22 0.90 10.28
N ARG A 82 11.17 -0.07 9.37
CA ARG A 82 12.02 -0.07 8.16
C ARG A 82 11.81 1.16 7.29
N PHE A 83 10.56 1.60 7.11
CA PHE A 83 10.24 2.80 6.34
C PHE A 83 10.73 4.06 7.03
N ALA A 84 10.58 4.16 8.35
CA ALA A 84 11.10 5.29 9.13
C ALA A 84 12.63 5.37 9.07
N GLU A 85 13.34 4.23 9.21
CA GLU A 85 14.80 4.16 9.10
C GLU A 85 15.30 4.56 7.69
N ALA A 86 14.52 4.29 6.66
CA ALA A 86 14.79 4.72 5.29
C ALA A 86 14.39 6.19 5.02
N GLY A 87 13.82 6.89 5.99
CA GLY A 87 13.39 8.29 5.83
C GLY A 87 12.17 8.48 4.95
N LEU A 88 11.35 7.43 4.77
CA LEU A 88 10.13 7.52 3.99
C LEU A 88 9.02 8.21 4.79
N ALA A 89 8.29 9.09 4.13
CA ALA A 89 7.05 9.63 4.69
C ALA A 89 5.99 8.52 4.76
N LEU A 90 5.43 8.32 5.94
CA LEU A 90 4.47 7.26 6.18
C LEU A 90 3.21 7.77 6.89
N PHE A 91 2.11 7.07 6.71
CA PHE A 91 0.86 7.28 7.41
C PHE A 91 0.33 5.94 7.94
N THR A 92 0.02 5.88 9.23
CA THR A 92 -0.43 4.65 9.89
C THR A 92 -1.90 4.70 10.24
N GLU A 93 -2.58 3.57 10.12
CA GLU A 93 -3.96 3.37 10.55
C GLU A 93 -4.01 2.07 11.36
N GLU A 94 -4.48 2.17 12.61
CA GLU A 94 -4.65 1.04 13.51
C GLU A 94 -6.14 0.79 13.75
N ASN A 95 -6.53 -0.49 13.83
CA ASN A 95 -7.91 -0.89 14.06
C ASN A 95 -8.90 -0.17 13.15
N THR A 96 -8.52 0.04 11.89
CA THR A 96 -9.35 0.76 10.92
C THR A 96 -10.30 -0.21 10.25
N GLU A 97 -11.58 0.12 10.29
CA GLU A 97 -12.61 -0.58 9.52
C GLU A 97 -12.58 -0.05 8.08
N CYS A 98 -12.14 -0.89 7.16
CA CYS A 98 -12.06 -0.56 5.75
C CYS A 98 -12.52 -1.75 4.91
N CYS A 99 -13.35 -1.48 3.88
CA CYS A 99 -13.84 -2.52 2.98
C CYS A 99 -14.46 -3.72 3.72
N TYR A 100 -15.22 -3.45 4.79
CA TYR A 100 -15.85 -4.45 5.67
C TYR A 100 -14.87 -5.38 6.42
N ALA A 101 -13.63 -4.93 6.63
CA ALA A 101 -12.64 -5.66 7.39
C ALA A 101 -11.95 -4.76 8.43
N LEU A 102 -11.63 -5.31 9.60
CA LEU A 102 -10.81 -4.64 10.60
C LEU A 102 -9.32 -4.87 10.27
N GLN A 103 -8.55 -3.80 10.13
CA GLN A 103 -7.18 -3.82 9.63
C GLN A 103 -6.26 -2.92 10.45
N ASP A 104 -4.98 -3.31 10.53
CA ASP A 104 -3.88 -2.38 10.79
C ASP A 104 -3.10 -2.20 9.49
N LYS A 105 -2.66 -0.98 9.21
CA LYS A 105 -1.93 -0.69 7.98
C LYS A 105 -0.99 0.50 8.09
N VAL A 106 0.00 0.51 7.21
CA VAL A 106 0.87 1.65 6.96
C VAL A 106 0.89 1.97 5.47
N TRP A 107 0.84 3.25 5.18
CA TRP A 107 0.91 3.80 3.83
C TRP A 107 2.24 4.47 3.58
N VAL A 108 2.78 4.25 2.39
CA VAL A 108 3.92 4.98 1.83
C VAL A 108 3.63 5.36 0.39
N THR A 109 4.33 6.39 -0.10
CA THR A 109 4.17 6.86 -1.49
C THR A 109 5.52 6.81 -2.18
N ASP A 110 5.57 6.19 -3.36
CA ASP A 110 6.79 6.14 -4.13
C ASP A 110 7.14 7.50 -4.76
N PRO A 111 8.36 7.68 -5.32
CA PRO A 111 8.79 8.97 -5.88
C PRO A 111 7.93 9.49 -7.03
N ASP A 112 7.16 8.64 -7.70
CA ASP A 112 6.29 8.98 -8.82
C ASP A 112 4.81 9.08 -8.43
N GLY A 113 4.49 8.98 -7.12
CA GLY A 113 3.16 9.19 -6.58
C GLY A 113 2.30 7.94 -6.44
N ASN A 114 2.84 6.74 -6.70
CA ASN A 114 2.09 5.51 -6.43
C ASN A 114 2.00 5.26 -4.93
N ARG A 115 0.77 5.08 -4.44
CA ARG A 115 0.52 4.77 -3.04
C ARG A 115 0.61 3.26 -2.82
N TRP A 116 1.29 2.88 -1.75
CA TRP A 116 1.41 1.51 -1.29
C TRP A 116 0.93 1.38 0.14
N GLU A 117 0.19 0.31 0.43
CA GLU A 117 -0.14 -0.09 1.80
C GLU A 117 0.55 -1.40 2.16
N VAL A 118 0.97 -1.53 3.41
CA VAL A 118 1.26 -2.81 4.06
C VAL A 118 0.24 -3.00 5.15
N PHE A 119 -0.53 -4.08 5.11
CA PHE A 119 -1.68 -4.27 5.97
C PHE A 119 -1.86 -5.70 6.44
N VAL A 120 -2.49 -5.84 7.61
CA VAL A 120 -2.97 -7.12 8.12
C VAL A 120 -4.49 -7.05 8.32
N VAL A 121 -5.17 -8.12 7.96
CA VAL A 121 -6.61 -8.29 8.21
C VAL A 121 -6.79 -9.00 9.54
N LYS A 122 -7.38 -8.32 10.53
CA LYS A 122 -7.67 -8.85 11.87
C LYS A 122 -9.01 -9.55 11.92
N VAL A 123 -10.02 -8.95 11.29
CA VAL A 123 -11.37 -9.50 11.12
C VAL A 123 -11.74 -9.34 9.66
N ALA A 124 -11.93 -10.45 8.96
CA ALA A 124 -12.12 -10.48 7.51
C ALA A 124 -13.49 -9.97 7.05
N ASP A 125 -14.50 -10.03 7.92
CA ASP A 125 -15.86 -9.60 7.60
C ASP A 125 -16.47 -8.94 8.83
N THR A 126 -16.47 -7.63 8.85
CA THR A 126 -17.18 -6.83 9.85
C THR A 126 -18.63 -6.70 9.39
N LYS A 127 -19.57 -7.21 10.19
CA LYS A 127 -20.99 -7.00 9.89
C LYS A 127 -21.26 -5.50 9.79
N PRO A 128 -22.01 -5.04 8.76
CA PRO A 128 -22.54 -3.67 8.78
C PRO A 128 -23.23 -3.48 10.11
N ALA A 129 -23.02 -2.35 10.79
CA ALA A 129 -23.78 -2.03 11.97
C ALA A 129 -25.27 -2.20 11.62
N GLU A 130 -25.95 -3.16 12.23
CA GLU A 130 -27.37 -3.34 12.07
C GLU A 130 -27.98 -1.98 12.37
N ASN A 131 -28.74 -1.42 11.43
CA ASN A 131 -29.39 -0.16 11.55
C ASN A 131 -30.13 -0.14 12.88
N VAL A 132 -29.61 0.57 13.86
CA VAL A 132 -30.35 0.85 15.06
C VAL A 132 -31.56 1.66 14.58
N ASP A 133 -32.72 1.07 14.81
CA ASP A 133 -34.03 1.56 14.44
C ASP A 133 -34.12 3.09 14.48
N ALA A 134 -34.38 3.70 13.33
CA ALA A 134 -34.48 5.14 13.18
C ALA A 134 -35.80 5.65 13.76
N THR A 135 -35.91 5.65 15.06
CA THR A 135 -36.87 6.47 15.79
C THR A 135 -36.12 7.29 16.80
N ILE A 136 -35.50 8.39 16.36
CA ILE A 136 -35.25 9.54 17.23
C ILE A 136 -35.04 10.79 16.35
N ASP A 137 -35.97 11.68 16.57
CA ASP A 137 -35.99 13.14 16.58
C ASP A 137 -34.82 13.93 15.96
N SER A 138 -35.26 14.91 15.19
CA SER A 138 -34.49 15.95 14.55
C SER A 138 -33.68 16.79 15.56
N GLU A 139 -32.38 16.49 15.72
CA GLU A 139 -31.40 17.50 16.12
C GLU A 139 -30.04 17.19 15.42
N GLN A 140 -29.47 18.27 14.89
CA GLN A 140 -28.30 18.29 14.04
C GLN A 140 -27.09 17.66 14.72
N VAL A 141 -26.69 16.46 14.30
CA VAL A 141 -25.34 15.93 14.53
C VAL A 141 -24.60 16.01 13.22
N VAL A 142 -23.61 16.89 13.16
CA VAL A 142 -22.61 16.94 12.10
C VAL A 142 -21.90 15.60 12.10
N GLN A 143 -22.21 14.75 11.12
CA GLN A 143 -21.49 13.49 10.93
C GLN A 143 -20.06 13.79 10.50
N PRO A 144 -19.05 13.21 11.15
CA PRO A 144 -17.70 13.25 10.61
C PRO A 144 -17.70 12.51 9.28
N LEU A 145 -17.18 13.17 8.25
CA LEU A 145 -16.95 12.59 6.92
C LEU A 145 -16.23 11.25 7.07
N LYS A 146 -16.89 10.17 6.68
CA LYS A 146 -16.23 8.87 6.53
C LYS A 146 -15.08 9.06 5.56
N LYS A 147 -13.84 8.99 6.05
CA LYS A 147 -12.67 8.95 5.19
C LYS A 147 -12.78 7.68 4.35
N SER A 148 -12.90 7.85 3.05
CA SER A 148 -12.89 6.72 2.12
C SER A 148 -11.53 6.05 2.17
N CYS A 149 -11.45 4.85 2.72
CA CYS A 149 -10.23 4.04 2.75
C CYS A 149 -9.75 3.62 1.35
N CYS A 150 -10.57 3.81 0.34
CA CYS A 150 -10.34 3.36 -1.03
C CYS A 150 -10.24 4.52 -2.04
N ALA A 151 -10.01 5.72 -1.58
CA ALA A 151 -9.87 6.88 -2.46
C ALA A 151 -8.44 7.39 -2.52
#